data_d31700bd30dd020cbac252aa1b582bab
#
_entry.id   d31700bd30dd020cbac252aa1b582bab
#
_cell.length_a   1.000
_cell.length_b   1.000
_cell.length_c   1.000
_cell.angle_alpha   90.00
_cell.angle_beta   90.00
_cell.angle_gamma   90.00
#
_symmetry.space_group_name_H-M   'P 1'
#
loop_
_entity.id
_entity.type
_entity.pdbx_description
1 polymer ?
#
loop_
_entity_poly.entity_id
_entity_poly.type
_entity_poly.pdbx_seq_one_letter_code
_entity_poly.pdbx_strand_id
1 'polypeptide(L)'
;MEKPIVFFHILAKDKAKLIDYWLSENLDKMDYPKDRVRLYFRTNNNNDDTQFLIQGWIDDQKIKSIEWRSIDFDFDDVPEQVQNYGVHEWNAERFKVLGRLRQEGIEQALALDCDYYYVCDVDNFTLPHTLSTLVGYNLPVVSPMLKMADPEQPAYSNYHLLTNVKGYYLDDMRYYQVLKQEVKGLIACDVVHCTYLIRKDILPTIKYLDGTDDYEYVIFSRELRRLNIPQYLDNQEVYGYLSTRENLEACQYMMNALTNGS
;
A
#
# COMPACT_ATOMS: atom_id res chain seq x y z
N MET A 1 -11.58 -24.29 -5.77
CA MET A 1 -10.12 -24.13 -5.55
C MET A 1 -9.92 -23.26 -4.30
N GLU A 2 -8.94 -23.58 -3.52
CA GLU A 2 -8.57 -22.83 -2.33
C GLU A 2 -8.01 -21.46 -2.74
N LYS A 3 -8.34 -20.39 -1.99
CA LYS A 3 -7.84 -19.05 -2.30
C LYS A 3 -6.32 -18.97 -2.06
N PRO A 4 -5.55 -18.21 -2.86
CA PRO A 4 -4.13 -17.98 -2.65
C PRO A 4 -3.83 -17.41 -1.26
N ILE A 5 -2.60 -17.62 -0.77
CA ILE A 5 -2.13 -17.03 0.48
C ILE A 5 -1.49 -15.69 0.18
N VAL A 6 -1.92 -14.65 0.90
CA VAL A 6 -1.40 -13.29 0.76
C VAL A 6 -0.59 -12.91 1.99
N PHE A 7 0.64 -12.44 1.78
CA PHE A 7 1.44 -11.77 2.81
C PHE A 7 1.14 -10.27 2.73
N PHE A 8 0.47 -9.73 3.74
CA PHE A 8 0.09 -8.33 3.80
C PHE A 8 1.06 -7.58 4.71
N HIS A 9 1.94 -6.80 4.10
CA HIS A 9 2.92 -5.96 4.79
C HIS A 9 2.35 -4.58 5.05
N ILE A 10 2.24 -4.20 6.32
CA ILE A 10 1.60 -2.98 6.80
C ILE A 10 2.66 -2.13 7.50
N LEU A 11 3.03 -1.02 6.87
CA LEU A 11 3.93 -0.03 7.44
C LEU A 11 3.12 1.12 8.04
N ALA A 12 3.36 1.41 9.31
CA ALA A 12 2.70 2.49 10.03
C ALA A 12 3.70 3.25 10.90
N LYS A 13 3.84 4.56 10.70
CA LYS A 13 4.62 5.44 11.57
C LYS A 13 3.87 6.74 11.78
N ASP A 14 3.63 7.11 13.06
CA ASP A 14 2.90 8.34 13.43
C ASP A 14 1.52 8.40 12.74
N LYS A 15 0.72 7.32 12.85
CA LYS A 15 -0.59 7.15 12.19
C LYS A 15 -1.77 7.02 13.17
N ALA A 16 -1.59 7.42 14.45
CA ALA A 16 -2.64 7.28 15.46
C ALA A 16 -3.99 7.90 15.05
N LYS A 17 -4.00 8.96 14.25
CA LYS A 17 -5.22 9.58 13.76
C LYS A 17 -6.02 8.74 12.77
N LEU A 18 -5.35 7.87 12.02
CA LEU A 18 -5.95 7.13 10.91
C LEU A 18 -6.11 5.65 11.20
N ILE A 19 -5.25 5.09 12.07
CA ILE A 19 -5.03 3.66 12.18
C ILE A 19 -6.30 2.89 12.56
N ASP A 20 -7.10 3.36 13.49
CA ASP A 20 -8.33 2.67 13.92
C ASP A 20 -9.33 2.56 12.77
N TYR A 21 -9.52 3.63 12.02
CA TYR A 21 -10.39 3.62 10.84
C TYR A 21 -9.80 2.75 9.74
N TRP A 22 -8.49 2.81 9.52
CA TRP A 22 -7.80 1.99 8.54
C TRP A 22 -7.92 0.49 8.85
N LEU A 23 -7.71 0.08 10.11
CA LEU A 23 -7.87 -1.32 10.56
C LEU A 23 -9.29 -1.82 10.30
N SER A 24 -10.29 -0.99 10.60
CA SER A 24 -11.69 -1.32 10.34
C SER A 24 -11.98 -1.48 8.84
N GLU A 25 -11.60 -0.51 8.00
CA GLU A 25 -11.93 -0.52 6.58
C GLU A 25 -11.14 -1.58 5.80
N ASN A 26 -9.82 -1.66 6.04
CA ASN A 26 -8.94 -2.47 5.21
C ASN A 26 -8.77 -3.90 5.74
N LEU A 27 -8.95 -4.16 7.04
CA LEU A 27 -8.77 -5.49 7.62
C LEU A 27 -10.08 -6.11 8.09
N ASP A 28 -10.86 -5.42 8.94
CA ASP A 28 -12.07 -6.04 9.49
C ASP A 28 -13.13 -6.28 8.41
N LYS A 29 -13.32 -5.32 7.51
CA LYS A 29 -14.28 -5.39 6.38
C LYS A 29 -13.78 -6.13 5.15
N MET A 30 -12.50 -6.51 5.10
CA MET A 30 -11.90 -7.18 3.95
C MET A 30 -12.69 -8.41 3.52
N ASP A 31 -13.09 -8.47 2.25
CA ASP A 31 -13.72 -9.61 1.61
C ASP A 31 -12.64 -10.56 1.01
N TYR A 32 -11.83 -11.11 1.88
CA TYR A 32 -10.86 -12.16 1.59
C TYR A 32 -10.76 -13.09 2.80
N PRO A 33 -10.64 -14.44 2.62
CA PRO A 33 -10.58 -15.35 3.75
C PRO A 33 -9.41 -15.03 4.67
N LYS A 34 -9.68 -14.77 5.93
CA LYS A 34 -8.69 -14.34 6.93
C LYS A 34 -7.60 -15.41 7.14
N ASP A 35 -7.97 -16.71 7.09
CA ASP A 35 -7.06 -17.86 7.15
C ASP A 35 -6.13 -17.97 5.93
N ARG A 36 -6.29 -17.10 4.94
CA ARG A 36 -5.45 -16.97 3.76
C ARG A 36 -4.61 -15.69 3.76
N VAL A 37 -4.64 -14.92 4.84
CA VAL A 37 -3.87 -13.67 4.97
C VAL A 37 -2.90 -13.79 6.14
N ARG A 38 -1.61 -13.58 5.86
CA ARG A 38 -0.57 -13.36 6.85
C ARG A 38 -0.38 -11.86 7.02
N LEU A 39 -0.72 -11.32 8.17
CA LEU A 39 -0.50 -9.92 8.49
C LEU A 39 0.91 -9.75 9.08
N TYR A 40 1.63 -8.75 8.61
CA TYR A 40 2.89 -8.31 9.19
C TYR A 40 2.87 -6.81 9.39
N PHE A 41 2.74 -6.40 10.65
CA PHE A 41 2.80 -4.99 11.05
C PHE A 41 4.24 -4.58 11.35
N ARG A 42 4.67 -3.50 10.72
CA ARG A 42 5.97 -2.89 11.00
C ARG A 42 5.78 -1.41 11.33
N THR A 43 6.19 -1.03 12.53
CA THR A 43 6.21 0.37 12.98
C THR A 43 7.51 0.66 13.71
N ASN A 44 7.95 1.92 13.71
CA ASN A 44 9.20 2.33 14.34
C ASN A 44 9.18 3.81 14.71
N ASN A 45 9.94 4.21 15.73
CA ASN A 45 10.21 5.60 16.12
C ASN A 45 8.95 6.48 16.13
N ASN A 46 7.84 5.97 16.72
CA ASN A 46 6.61 6.71 16.79
C ASN A 46 6.68 7.82 17.84
N ASN A 47 6.10 8.98 17.53
CA ASN A 47 5.86 10.08 18.46
C ASN A 47 4.41 10.11 18.99
N ASP A 48 3.58 9.14 18.58
CA ASP A 48 2.17 9.04 18.92
C ASP A 48 1.78 7.62 19.37
N ASP A 49 0.50 7.37 19.59
CA ASP A 49 -0.04 6.11 20.08
C ASP A 49 -0.20 5.02 19.02
N THR A 50 0.38 5.16 17.80
CA THR A 50 0.23 4.21 16.69
C THR A 50 0.50 2.77 17.11
N GLN A 51 1.62 2.52 17.78
CA GLN A 51 1.99 1.17 18.24
C GLN A 51 0.97 0.60 19.22
N PHE A 52 0.52 1.42 20.18
CA PHE A 52 -0.46 1.01 21.19
C PHE A 52 -1.80 0.63 20.56
N LEU A 53 -2.28 1.41 19.58
CA LEU A 53 -3.52 1.15 18.87
C LEU A 53 -3.45 -0.14 18.02
N ILE A 54 -2.33 -0.37 17.33
CA ILE A 54 -2.11 -1.64 16.60
C ILE A 54 -2.12 -2.82 17.55
N GLN A 55 -1.40 -2.74 18.68
CA GLN A 55 -1.37 -3.81 19.67
C GLN A 55 -2.76 -4.09 20.25
N GLY A 56 -3.54 -3.05 20.55
CA GLY A 56 -4.92 -3.17 21.02
C GLY A 56 -5.81 -3.90 20.02
N TRP A 57 -5.70 -3.59 18.73
CA TRP A 57 -6.43 -4.30 17.69
C TRP A 57 -6.01 -5.76 17.58
N ILE A 58 -4.70 -6.07 17.63
CA ILE A 58 -4.18 -7.46 17.60
C ILE A 58 -4.76 -8.28 18.76
N ASP A 59 -4.80 -7.71 19.96
CA ASP A 59 -5.34 -8.40 21.13
C ASP A 59 -6.86 -8.60 21.03
N ASP A 60 -7.57 -7.65 20.45
CA ASP A 60 -9.00 -7.76 20.15
C ASP A 60 -9.30 -8.88 19.13
N GLN A 61 -8.48 -9.05 18.08
CA GLN A 61 -8.60 -10.17 17.14
C GLN A 61 -8.46 -11.52 17.85
N LYS A 62 -7.53 -11.65 18.80
CA LYS A 62 -7.35 -12.86 19.60
C LYS A 62 -8.55 -13.13 20.50
N ILE A 63 -9.08 -12.10 21.18
CA ILE A 63 -10.27 -12.19 22.04
C ILE A 63 -11.50 -12.63 21.22
N LYS A 64 -11.68 -12.07 20.04
CA LYS A 64 -12.78 -12.40 19.13
C LYS A 64 -12.58 -13.74 18.40
N SER A 65 -11.44 -14.41 18.59
CA SER A 65 -11.09 -15.66 17.92
C SER A 65 -11.18 -15.56 16.38
N ILE A 66 -10.75 -14.43 15.82
CA ILE A 66 -10.67 -14.27 14.37
C ILE A 66 -9.46 -15.05 13.86
N GLU A 67 -9.70 -16.02 12.99
CA GLU A 67 -8.67 -16.94 12.48
C GLU A 67 -7.93 -16.34 11.28
N TRP A 68 -6.99 -15.41 11.53
CA TRP A 68 -5.98 -15.04 10.55
C TRP A 68 -4.96 -16.17 10.37
N ARG A 69 -4.38 -16.31 9.17
CA ARG A 69 -3.31 -17.30 8.96
C ARG A 69 -2.10 -17.06 9.87
N SER A 70 -1.71 -15.81 10.02
CA SER A 70 -0.84 -15.31 11.11
C SER A 70 -1.03 -13.82 11.29
N ILE A 71 -0.70 -13.34 12.51
CA ILE A 71 -0.50 -11.91 12.79
C ILE A 71 0.86 -11.80 13.43
N ASP A 72 1.81 -11.29 12.66
CA ASP A 72 3.18 -11.05 13.08
C ASP A 72 3.42 -9.53 13.13
N PHE A 73 4.32 -9.11 14.02
CA PHE A 73 4.64 -7.69 14.17
C PHE A 73 6.08 -7.48 14.60
N ASP A 74 6.63 -6.34 14.20
CA ASP A 74 7.91 -5.82 14.66
C ASP A 74 7.74 -4.33 14.95
N PHE A 75 7.97 -3.96 16.21
CA PHE A 75 7.80 -2.60 16.74
C PHE A 75 9.15 -1.99 17.18
N ASP A 76 10.25 -2.59 16.76
CA ASP A 76 11.58 -2.10 17.11
C ASP A 76 11.91 -0.79 16.38
N ASP A 77 12.50 0.14 17.10
CA ASP A 77 12.97 1.39 16.53
C ASP A 77 14.17 1.17 15.62
N VAL A 78 14.23 1.95 14.55
CA VAL A 78 15.43 2.02 13.72
C VAL A 78 16.45 3.00 14.32
N PRO A 79 17.74 2.81 14.08
CA PRO A 79 18.78 3.67 14.66
C PRO A 79 18.76 5.11 14.11
N GLU A 80 18.21 5.31 12.91
CA GLU A 80 18.05 6.62 12.31
C GLU A 80 16.99 7.44 13.07
N GLN A 81 17.28 8.73 13.28
CA GLN A 81 16.44 9.61 14.07
C GLN A 81 15.22 10.15 13.27
N VAL A 82 14.50 9.23 12.60
CA VAL A 82 13.37 9.58 11.72
C VAL A 82 12.18 10.22 12.44
N GLN A 83 12.11 10.11 13.77
CA GLN A 83 11.12 10.79 14.60
C GLN A 83 11.33 12.31 14.68
N ASN A 84 12.52 12.81 14.31
CA ASN A 84 12.83 14.24 14.31
C ASN A 84 12.23 14.98 13.12
N TYR A 85 11.70 14.25 12.13
CA TYR A 85 11.10 14.83 10.93
C TYR A 85 9.57 14.84 11.03
N GLY A 86 8.95 15.89 10.49
CA GLY A 86 7.50 15.98 10.36
C GLY A 86 6.91 14.84 9.52
N VAL A 87 5.62 14.55 9.68
CA VAL A 87 4.94 13.40 9.05
C VAL A 87 5.17 13.35 7.53
N HIS A 88 5.14 14.50 6.86
CA HIS A 88 5.35 14.61 5.40
C HIS A 88 6.66 15.32 5.01
N GLU A 89 7.62 15.37 5.93
CA GLU A 89 8.96 15.88 5.64
C GLU A 89 9.81 14.76 5.05
N TRP A 90 9.75 14.60 3.75
CA TRP A 90 10.47 13.57 3.01
C TRP A 90 11.89 14.00 2.68
N ASN A 91 12.86 13.13 3.01
CA ASN A 91 14.28 13.33 2.74
C ASN A 91 14.98 11.98 2.46
N ALA A 92 16.25 12.04 2.05
CA ALA A 92 17.01 10.85 1.67
C ALA A 92 17.12 9.80 2.79
N GLU A 93 17.23 10.21 4.07
CA GLU A 93 17.29 9.29 5.20
C GLU A 93 15.98 8.51 5.35
N ARG A 94 14.83 9.21 5.32
CA ARG A 94 13.52 8.57 5.41
C ARG A 94 13.25 7.65 4.23
N PHE A 95 13.66 7.99 3.01
CA PHE A 95 13.51 7.11 1.85
C PHE A 95 14.30 5.83 2.01
N LYS A 96 15.54 5.92 2.51
CA LYS A 96 16.39 4.75 2.76
C LYS A 96 15.81 3.85 3.86
N VAL A 97 15.31 4.44 4.95
CA VAL A 97 14.65 3.68 6.02
C VAL A 97 13.39 2.98 5.46
N LEU A 98 12.52 3.70 4.77
CA LEU A 98 11.31 3.13 4.18
C LEU A 98 11.64 2.01 3.18
N GLY A 99 12.62 2.24 2.29
CA GLY A 99 13.09 1.23 1.34
C GLY A 99 13.64 -0.02 2.02
N ARG A 100 14.41 0.12 3.11
CA ARG A 100 14.90 -1.01 3.91
C ARG A 100 13.75 -1.79 4.55
N LEU A 101 12.81 -1.12 5.20
CA LEU A 101 11.66 -1.78 5.83
C LEU A 101 10.79 -2.52 4.80
N ARG A 102 10.58 -1.95 3.61
CA ARG A 102 9.89 -2.67 2.52
C ARG A 102 10.70 -3.87 2.02
N GLN A 103 12.03 -3.76 1.95
CA GLN A 103 12.91 -4.87 1.56
C GLN A 103 12.87 -6.01 2.59
N GLU A 104 12.88 -5.69 3.88
CA GLU A 104 12.69 -6.66 4.98
C GLU A 104 11.37 -7.41 4.83
N GLY A 105 10.27 -6.70 4.48
CA GLY A 105 8.98 -7.32 4.20
C GLY A 105 9.01 -8.30 3.01
N ILE A 106 9.75 -8.00 1.95
CA ILE A 106 9.98 -8.93 0.82
C ILE A 106 10.71 -10.19 1.30
N GLU A 107 11.75 -10.04 2.11
CA GLU A 107 12.53 -11.17 2.65
C GLU A 107 11.67 -12.07 3.54
N GLN A 108 10.83 -11.48 4.38
CA GLN A 108 9.84 -12.20 5.19
C GLN A 108 8.85 -12.97 4.29
N ALA A 109 8.30 -12.33 3.27
CA ALA A 109 7.37 -12.97 2.34
C ALA A 109 8.01 -14.12 1.56
N LEU A 110 9.29 -14.01 1.20
CA LEU A 110 10.04 -15.08 0.52
C LEU A 110 10.30 -16.27 1.44
N ALA A 111 10.52 -16.04 2.74
CA ALA A 111 10.76 -17.09 3.73
C ALA A 111 9.47 -17.84 4.11
N LEU A 112 8.31 -17.28 3.86
CA LEU A 112 7.02 -17.83 4.24
C LEU A 112 6.28 -18.45 3.05
N ASP A 113 5.31 -19.33 3.38
CA ASP A 113 4.35 -19.85 2.42
C ASP A 113 3.32 -18.75 2.11
N CYS A 114 3.49 -18.09 0.95
CA CYS A 114 2.55 -17.12 0.38
C CYS A 114 2.61 -17.17 -1.14
N ASP A 115 1.56 -16.71 -1.82
CA ASP A 115 1.45 -16.63 -3.28
C ASP A 115 1.62 -15.19 -3.76
N TYR A 116 1.27 -14.23 -2.91
CA TYR A 116 1.30 -12.79 -3.18
C TYR A 116 1.84 -12.02 -1.99
N TYR A 117 2.45 -10.87 -2.32
CA TYR A 117 2.84 -9.82 -1.38
C TYR A 117 1.97 -8.60 -1.62
N TYR A 118 1.26 -8.13 -0.60
CA TYR A 118 0.36 -6.99 -0.68
C TYR A 118 0.86 -5.85 0.20
N VAL A 119 0.81 -4.65 -0.34
CA VAL A 119 1.10 -3.39 0.35
C VAL A 119 -0.15 -2.52 0.30
N CYS A 120 -0.49 -1.90 1.42
CA CYS A 120 -1.48 -0.83 1.51
C CYS A 120 -1.04 0.12 2.63
N ASP A 121 -0.64 1.32 2.27
CA ASP A 121 -0.18 2.32 3.25
C ASP A 121 -1.33 2.76 4.16
N VAL A 122 -1.02 3.13 5.41
CA VAL A 122 -2.03 3.39 6.45
C VAL A 122 -2.79 4.72 6.27
N ASP A 123 -2.58 5.39 5.17
CA ASP A 123 -3.37 6.54 4.70
C ASP A 123 -4.19 6.24 3.42
N ASN A 124 -4.27 4.95 3.05
CA ASN A 124 -5.03 4.46 1.91
C ASN A 124 -6.18 3.58 2.38
N PHE A 125 -7.41 3.92 2.02
CA PHE A 125 -8.64 3.21 2.41
C PHE A 125 -9.24 2.56 1.19
N THR A 126 -9.50 1.25 1.26
CA THR A 126 -9.92 0.44 0.11
C THR A 126 -11.28 -0.21 0.34
N LEU A 127 -12.01 -0.46 -0.75
CA LEU A 127 -13.25 -1.24 -0.70
C LEU A 127 -12.97 -2.69 -0.26
N PRO A 128 -13.92 -3.34 0.40
CA PRO A 128 -13.74 -4.70 0.95
C PRO A 128 -13.26 -5.73 -0.07
N HIS A 129 -13.73 -5.67 -1.31
CA HIS A 129 -13.41 -6.63 -2.38
C HIS A 129 -12.09 -6.33 -3.13
N THR A 130 -11.40 -5.24 -2.80
CA THR A 130 -10.18 -4.81 -3.51
C THR A 130 -9.15 -5.93 -3.60
N LEU A 131 -8.76 -6.53 -2.47
CA LEU A 131 -7.75 -7.59 -2.48
C LEU A 131 -8.18 -8.80 -3.31
N SER A 132 -9.44 -9.23 -3.18
CA SER A 132 -9.96 -10.38 -3.94
C SER A 132 -9.96 -10.12 -5.45
N THR A 133 -10.23 -8.90 -5.87
CA THR A 133 -10.18 -8.47 -7.28
C THR A 133 -8.74 -8.52 -7.81
N LEU A 134 -7.79 -7.91 -7.09
CA LEU A 134 -6.38 -7.89 -7.51
C LEU A 134 -5.79 -9.30 -7.61
N VAL A 135 -6.06 -10.17 -6.64
CA VAL A 135 -5.64 -11.59 -6.69
C VAL A 135 -6.24 -12.32 -7.90
N GLY A 136 -7.49 -12.00 -8.23
CA GLY A 136 -8.20 -12.59 -9.38
C GLY A 136 -7.52 -12.36 -10.72
N TYR A 137 -6.78 -11.28 -10.88
CA TYR A 137 -6.04 -10.98 -12.13
C TYR A 137 -4.80 -11.84 -12.34
N ASN A 138 -4.18 -12.34 -11.30
CA ASN A 138 -2.92 -13.10 -11.36
C ASN A 138 -1.81 -12.38 -12.16
N LEU A 139 -1.73 -11.06 -12.03
CA LEU A 139 -0.73 -10.23 -12.71
C LEU A 139 0.57 -10.12 -11.90
N PRO A 140 1.73 -9.85 -12.56
CA PRO A 140 3.00 -9.71 -11.85
C PRO A 140 2.97 -8.60 -10.80
N VAL A 141 2.49 -7.42 -11.17
CA VAL A 141 2.22 -6.29 -10.27
C VAL A 141 0.91 -5.62 -10.69
N VAL A 142 0.00 -5.42 -9.74
CA VAL A 142 -1.26 -4.73 -10.00
C VAL A 142 -1.64 -3.86 -8.81
N SER A 143 -2.17 -2.68 -9.10
CA SER A 143 -2.61 -1.69 -8.12
C SER A 143 -4.08 -1.32 -8.38
N PRO A 144 -4.90 -1.12 -7.33
CA PRO A 144 -6.23 -0.57 -7.49
C PRO A 144 -6.12 0.95 -7.71
N MET A 145 -6.99 1.55 -8.51
CA MET A 145 -7.05 3.01 -8.59
C MET A 145 -7.63 3.60 -7.31
N LEU A 146 -6.83 4.42 -6.63
CA LEU A 146 -7.25 5.23 -5.48
C LEU A 146 -7.31 6.70 -5.91
N LYS A 147 -8.31 7.43 -5.43
CA LYS A 147 -8.40 8.88 -5.62
C LYS A 147 -7.99 9.62 -4.35
N MET A 148 -7.58 10.87 -4.51
CA MET A 148 -7.29 11.73 -3.37
C MET A 148 -8.57 12.11 -2.64
N ALA A 149 -8.59 11.95 -1.32
CA ALA A 149 -9.66 12.46 -0.47
C ALA A 149 -9.49 13.96 -0.17
N ASP A 150 -8.26 14.46 -0.19
CA ASP A 150 -7.96 15.86 0.10
C ASP A 150 -8.39 16.77 -1.07
N PRO A 151 -9.35 17.70 -0.87
CA PRO A 151 -9.93 18.49 -1.96
C PRO A 151 -8.93 19.47 -2.61
N GLU A 152 -7.82 19.74 -1.95
CA GLU A 152 -6.78 20.64 -2.47
C GLU A 152 -5.82 19.96 -3.46
N GLN A 153 -5.85 18.62 -3.54
CA GLN A 153 -5.00 17.82 -4.44
C GLN A 153 -5.80 16.83 -5.30
N PRO A 154 -6.91 17.20 -5.91
CA PRO A 154 -7.85 16.26 -6.53
C PRO A 154 -7.28 15.50 -7.73
N ALA A 155 -6.14 15.93 -8.24
CA ALA A 155 -5.46 15.32 -9.37
C ALA A 155 -4.39 14.29 -8.98
N TYR A 156 -4.14 14.06 -7.68
CA TYR A 156 -3.18 13.05 -7.24
C TYR A 156 -3.82 11.66 -7.14
N SER A 157 -3.03 10.63 -7.44
CA SER A 157 -3.40 9.22 -7.33
C SER A 157 -2.16 8.35 -7.12
N ASN A 158 -2.34 7.06 -6.96
CA ASN A 158 -1.31 6.09 -6.64
C ASN A 158 -0.62 5.46 -7.87
N TYR A 159 -0.51 6.20 -8.97
CA TYR A 159 0.19 5.74 -10.17
C TYR A 159 0.84 6.87 -10.94
N HIS A 160 1.84 6.54 -11.77
CA HIS A 160 2.36 7.40 -12.82
C HIS A 160 2.26 6.65 -14.16
N LEU A 161 1.57 7.25 -15.11
CA LEU A 161 1.41 6.64 -16.44
C LEU A 161 2.73 6.63 -17.20
N LEU A 162 3.43 7.77 -17.13
CA LEU A 162 4.73 7.98 -17.75
C LEU A 162 5.72 8.54 -16.73
N THR A 163 6.99 8.19 -16.94
CA THR A 163 8.10 8.72 -16.15
C THR A 163 9.23 9.25 -17.03
N ASN A 164 10.04 10.15 -16.47
CA ASN A 164 11.30 10.54 -17.09
C ASN A 164 12.34 9.41 -16.96
N VAL A 165 13.54 9.64 -17.52
CA VAL A 165 14.64 8.67 -17.50
C VAL A 165 15.10 8.27 -16.10
N LYS A 166 14.82 9.10 -15.07
CA LYS A 166 15.12 8.80 -13.66
C LYS A 166 14.00 8.05 -12.96
N GLY A 167 12.81 7.95 -13.56
CA GLY A 167 11.65 7.26 -12.99
C GLY A 167 10.66 8.16 -12.28
N TYR A 168 10.81 9.48 -12.36
CA TYR A 168 9.89 10.45 -11.77
C TYR A 168 8.76 10.81 -12.71
N TYR A 169 7.64 11.20 -12.14
CA TYR A 169 6.42 11.59 -12.85
C TYR A 169 6.67 12.56 -14.02
N LEU A 170 6.03 12.27 -15.13
CA LEU A 170 5.86 13.17 -16.25
C LEU A 170 4.39 13.48 -16.45
N ASP A 171 4.07 14.75 -16.62
CA ASP A 171 2.72 15.19 -16.92
C ASP A 171 2.28 14.69 -18.32
N ASP A 172 1.09 14.07 -18.37
CA ASP A 172 0.52 13.50 -19.60
C ASP A 172 -1.02 13.60 -19.53
N MET A 173 -1.63 14.06 -20.62
CA MET A 173 -3.09 14.14 -20.71
C MET A 173 -3.81 12.82 -20.46
N ARG A 174 -3.20 11.67 -20.81
CA ARG A 174 -3.77 10.34 -20.55
C ARG A 174 -3.86 10.04 -19.05
N TYR A 175 -2.96 10.58 -18.23
CA TYR A 175 -3.08 10.46 -16.77
C TYR A 175 -4.46 10.95 -16.30
N TYR A 176 -4.89 12.11 -16.77
CA TYR A 176 -6.19 12.71 -16.38
C TYR A 176 -7.37 11.95 -16.97
N GLN A 177 -7.23 11.40 -18.19
CA GLN A 177 -8.27 10.54 -18.79
C GLN A 177 -8.48 9.26 -17.98
N VAL A 178 -7.38 8.62 -17.52
CA VAL A 178 -7.42 7.44 -16.65
C VAL A 178 -7.99 7.80 -15.27
N LEU A 179 -7.54 8.92 -14.66
CA LEU A 179 -8.03 9.39 -13.36
C LEU A 179 -9.54 9.70 -13.36
N LYS A 180 -10.04 10.27 -14.46
CA LYS A 180 -11.46 10.56 -14.67
C LYS A 180 -12.27 9.34 -15.14
N GLN A 181 -11.61 8.22 -15.35
CA GLN A 181 -12.20 6.99 -15.90
C GLN A 181 -12.85 7.19 -17.30
N GLU A 182 -12.35 8.13 -18.09
CA GLU A 182 -12.66 8.27 -19.51
C GLU A 182 -12.09 7.09 -20.32
N VAL A 183 -10.99 6.50 -19.84
CA VAL A 183 -10.39 5.23 -20.28
C VAL A 183 -10.42 4.28 -19.09
N LYS A 184 -11.07 3.12 -19.23
CA LYS A 184 -11.20 2.12 -18.16
C LYS A 184 -10.55 0.79 -18.52
N GLY A 185 -10.08 0.07 -17.52
CA GLY A 185 -9.55 -1.28 -17.67
C GLY A 185 -8.28 -1.50 -16.84
N LEU A 186 -7.51 -2.50 -17.24
CA LEU A 186 -6.16 -2.74 -16.73
C LEU A 186 -5.19 -1.91 -17.56
N ILE A 187 -4.67 -0.84 -16.98
CA ILE A 187 -3.82 0.15 -17.65
C ILE A 187 -2.37 -0.12 -17.29
N ALA A 188 -1.52 -0.35 -18.27
CA ALA A 188 -0.08 -0.44 -18.03
C ALA A 188 0.47 0.93 -17.61
N CYS A 189 1.25 0.94 -16.53
CA CYS A 189 1.82 2.14 -15.91
C CYS A 189 3.33 1.99 -15.74
N ASP A 190 4.05 3.11 -15.74
CA ASP A 190 5.47 3.13 -15.41
C ASP A 190 5.71 2.96 -13.91
N VAL A 191 4.77 3.41 -13.07
CA VAL A 191 4.85 3.36 -11.60
C VAL A 191 3.47 3.07 -11.03
N VAL A 192 3.41 2.15 -10.07
CA VAL A 192 2.35 2.06 -9.06
C VAL A 192 2.99 2.20 -7.67
N HIS A 193 2.28 2.83 -6.72
CA HIS A 193 2.80 3.06 -5.37
C HIS A 193 1.69 3.05 -4.32
N CYS A 194 2.05 3.10 -3.05
CA CYS A 194 1.18 3.16 -1.86
C CYS A 194 0.29 1.93 -1.63
N THR A 195 -0.37 1.40 -2.67
CA THR A 195 -1.21 0.19 -2.58
C THR A 195 -1.04 -0.63 -3.84
N TYR A 196 -0.51 -1.86 -3.71
CA TYR A 196 -0.27 -2.76 -4.84
C TYR A 196 -0.09 -4.20 -4.37
N LEU A 197 -0.39 -5.14 -5.26
CA LEU A 197 -0.19 -6.58 -5.11
C LEU A 197 0.94 -7.04 -6.03
N ILE A 198 1.87 -7.83 -5.50
CA ILE A 198 2.99 -8.42 -6.24
C ILE A 198 2.88 -9.95 -6.17
N ARG A 199 3.00 -10.62 -7.32
CA ARG A 199 3.03 -12.07 -7.36
C ARG A 199 4.39 -12.61 -6.85
N LYS A 200 4.37 -13.73 -6.12
CA LYS A 200 5.56 -14.28 -5.43
C LYS A 200 6.75 -14.56 -6.36
N ASP A 201 6.50 -15.04 -7.57
CA ASP A 201 7.56 -15.44 -8.50
C ASP A 201 8.50 -14.30 -8.90
N ILE A 202 8.04 -13.04 -8.78
CA ILE A 202 8.88 -11.87 -9.09
C ILE A 202 9.51 -11.23 -7.84
N LEU A 203 9.10 -11.60 -6.62
CA LEU A 203 9.67 -11.04 -5.38
C LEU A 203 11.19 -11.11 -5.31
N PRO A 204 11.87 -12.19 -5.76
CA PRO A 204 13.33 -12.25 -5.74
C PRO A 204 14.03 -11.18 -6.60
N THR A 205 13.30 -10.56 -7.53
CA THR A 205 13.83 -9.51 -8.41
C THR A 205 13.57 -8.10 -7.90
N ILE A 206 12.73 -7.95 -6.86
CA ILE A 206 12.32 -6.65 -6.33
C ILE A 206 13.45 -6.02 -5.53
N LYS A 207 13.63 -4.72 -5.74
CA LYS A 207 14.54 -3.88 -4.99
C LYS A 207 13.88 -2.55 -4.66
N TYR A 208 14.00 -2.15 -3.40
CA TYR A 208 13.59 -0.83 -2.91
C TYR A 208 14.80 0.07 -2.60
N LEU A 209 16.02 -0.48 -2.77
CA LEU A 209 17.28 0.22 -2.55
C LEU A 209 18.24 -0.09 -3.71
N ASP A 210 18.93 0.93 -4.22
CA ASP A 210 19.94 0.79 -5.29
C ASP A 210 21.19 1.66 -5.07
N GLY A 211 21.29 2.25 -3.86
CA GLY A 211 22.39 3.14 -3.48
C GLY A 211 22.18 4.61 -3.86
N THR A 212 21.06 4.96 -4.48
CA THR A 212 20.68 6.36 -4.72
C THR A 212 19.87 6.92 -3.54
N ASP A 213 19.59 8.23 -3.57
CA ASP A 213 18.71 8.93 -2.65
C ASP A 213 17.29 9.08 -3.21
N ASP A 214 16.93 8.28 -4.22
CA ASP A 214 15.62 8.28 -4.83
C ASP A 214 14.56 7.66 -3.91
N TYR A 215 13.28 7.97 -4.17
CA TYR A 215 12.14 7.34 -3.48
C TYR A 215 12.14 5.82 -3.73
N GLU A 216 11.80 5.05 -2.71
CA GLU A 216 11.79 3.59 -2.77
C GLU A 216 10.87 3.04 -3.88
N TYR A 217 9.71 3.66 -4.12
CA TYR A 217 8.79 3.26 -5.20
C TYR A 217 9.34 3.60 -6.60
N VAL A 218 10.16 4.66 -6.71
CA VAL A 218 10.86 5.00 -7.96
C VAL A 218 11.92 3.95 -8.27
N ILE A 219 12.71 3.56 -7.27
CA ILE A 219 13.72 2.48 -7.39
C ILE A 219 13.02 1.17 -7.77
N PHE A 220 12.00 0.77 -7.04
CA PHE A 220 11.18 -0.41 -7.31
C PHE A 220 10.66 -0.44 -8.75
N SER A 221 10.00 0.63 -9.18
CA SER A 221 9.40 0.69 -10.51
C SER A 221 10.45 0.78 -11.63
N ARG A 222 11.58 1.44 -11.38
CA ARG A 222 12.71 1.51 -12.32
C ARG A 222 13.33 0.11 -12.54
N GLU A 223 13.47 -0.68 -11.50
CA GLU A 223 13.98 -2.04 -11.58
C GLU A 223 13.01 -2.95 -12.36
N LEU A 224 11.72 -2.87 -12.12
CA LEU A 224 10.71 -3.61 -12.87
C LEU A 224 10.76 -3.29 -14.37
N ARG A 225 10.85 -2.00 -14.75
CA ARG A 225 10.99 -1.61 -16.15
C ARG A 225 12.28 -2.15 -16.77
N ARG A 226 13.41 -2.10 -16.05
CA ARG A 226 14.69 -2.68 -16.51
C ARG A 226 14.58 -4.16 -16.81
N LEU A 227 13.75 -4.88 -16.05
CA LEU A 227 13.50 -6.33 -16.21
C LEU A 227 12.34 -6.65 -17.17
N ASN A 228 11.71 -5.63 -17.76
CA ASN A 228 10.51 -5.76 -18.59
C ASN A 228 9.33 -6.44 -17.86
N ILE A 229 9.21 -6.22 -16.56
CA ILE A 229 8.09 -6.69 -15.76
C ILE A 229 7.03 -5.56 -15.73
N PRO A 230 5.84 -5.78 -16.31
CA PRO A 230 4.83 -4.74 -16.38
C PRO A 230 4.15 -4.50 -15.03
N GLN A 231 3.79 -3.26 -14.79
CA GLN A 231 2.95 -2.81 -13.69
C GLN A 231 1.58 -2.38 -14.26
N TYR A 232 0.51 -2.74 -13.57
CA TYR A 232 -0.85 -2.42 -14.01
C TYR A 232 -1.60 -1.64 -12.94
N LEU A 233 -2.37 -0.66 -13.39
CA LEU A 233 -3.42 -0.01 -12.61
C LEU A 233 -4.76 -0.60 -13.04
N ASP A 234 -5.57 -1.05 -12.10
CA ASP A 234 -6.97 -1.32 -12.34
C ASP A 234 -7.79 -0.06 -12.01
N ASN A 235 -8.40 0.54 -13.04
CA ASN A 235 -9.30 1.69 -12.90
C ASN A 235 -10.71 1.40 -13.39
N GLN A 236 -11.14 0.14 -13.44
CA GLN A 236 -12.50 -0.22 -13.81
C GLN A 236 -13.51 0.44 -12.87
N GLU A 237 -13.15 0.57 -11.60
CA GLU A 237 -13.85 1.37 -10.60
C GLU A 237 -12.84 2.23 -9.79
N VAL A 238 -13.33 3.07 -8.91
CA VAL A 238 -12.55 3.71 -7.86
C VAL A 238 -12.56 2.76 -6.67
N TYR A 239 -11.43 2.18 -6.34
CA TYR A 239 -11.31 1.18 -5.28
C TYR A 239 -11.19 1.79 -3.88
N GLY A 240 -11.07 3.10 -3.80
CA GLY A 240 -10.93 3.77 -2.53
C GLY A 240 -10.30 5.15 -2.62
N TYR A 241 -9.86 5.64 -1.47
CA TYR A 241 -9.29 6.97 -1.32
C TYR A 241 -8.00 6.95 -0.50
N LEU A 242 -7.11 7.90 -0.79
CA LEU A 242 -5.90 8.14 -0.04
C LEU A 242 -5.86 9.60 0.46
N SER A 243 -5.12 9.85 1.55
CA SER A 243 -4.92 11.19 2.08
C SER A 243 -3.45 11.45 2.38
N THR A 244 -2.87 12.47 1.76
CA THR A 244 -1.50 12.92 2.06
C THR A 244 -1.44 13.86 3.26
N ARG A 245 -2.59 14.29 3.82
CA ARG A 245 -2.69 15.23 4.95
C ARG A 245 -3.29 14.62 6.21
N GLU A 246 -3.49 13.30 6.25
CA GLU A 246 -4.15 12.60 7.36
C GLU A 246 -5.54 13.18 7.67
N ASN A 247 -6.28 13.55 6.63
CA ASN A 247 -7.63 14.09 6.75
C ASN A 247 -8.66 12.96 6.89
N LEU A 248 -8.83 12.47 8.11
CA LEU A 248 -9.74 11.36 8.43
C LEU A 248 -11.18 11.67 8.02
N GLU A 249 -11.67 12.88 8.28
CA GLU A 249 -13.05 13.27 7.95
C GLU A 249 -13.31 13.22 6.45
N ALA A 250 -12.38 13.73 5.64
CA ALA A 250 -12.48 13.65 4.19
C ALA A 250 -12.45 12.19 3.70
N CYS A 251 -11.57 11.34 4.25
CA CYS A 251 -11.52 9.92 3.91
C CYS A 251 -12.83 9.22 4.26
N GLN A 252 -13.36 9.42 5.46
CA GLN A 252 -14.63 8.84 5.89
C GLN A 252 -15.79 9.30 5.00
N TYR A 253 -15.86 10.60 4.70
CA TYR A 253 -16.90 11.13 3.81
C TYR A 253 -16.84 10.50 2.42
N MET A 254 -15.65 10.45 1.81
CA MET A 254 -15.47 9.92 0.46
C MET A 254 -15.69 8.40 0.39
N MET A 255 -15.22 7.64 1.38
CA MET A 255 -15.48 6.19 1.46
C MET A 255 -16.95 5.88 1.64
N ASN A 256 -17.67 6.62 2.50
CA ASN A 256 -19.11 6.48 2.67
C ASN A 256 -19.89 6.81 1.38
N ALA A 257 -19.48 7.85 0.66
CA ALA A 257 -20.09 8.20 -0.63
C ALA A 257 -19.88 7.09 -1.67
N LEU A 258 -18.68 6.48 -1.69
CA LEU A 258 -18.35 5.39 -2.61
C LEU A 258 -19.17 4.13 -2.34
N THR A 259 -19.34 3.75 -1.07
CA THR A 259 -20.10 2.54 -0.67
C THR A 259 -21.61 2.70 -0.79
N ASN A 260 -22.16 3.91 -0.65
CA ASN A 260 -23.62 4.18 -0.73
C ASN A 260 -24.09 4.57 -2.14
N GLY A 261 -23.17 4.84 -3.07
CA GLY A 261 -23.47 5.26 -4.45
C GLY A 261 -23.35 4.15 -5.49
N SER A 262 -23.04 2.93 -5.05
CA SER A 262 -22.91 1.72 -5.87
C SER A 262 -24.14 0.82 -5.84
#